data_6f15a4fa79b9169ef9652a7a990fd192
#
_entry.id   6f15a4fa79b9169ef9652a7a990fd192
#
_cell.length_a   1.000
_cell.length_b   1.000
_cell.length_c   1.000
_cell.angle_alpha   90.00
_cell.angle_beta   90.00
_cell.angle_gamma   90.00
#
_symmetry.space_group_name_H-M   'P 1'
#
loop_
_entity.id
_entity.type
_entity.pdbx_description
1 polymer ?
#
loop_
_entity_poly.entity_id
_entity_poly.type
_entity_poly.pdbx_seq_one_letter_code
_entity_poly.pdbx_strand_id
1 'polypeptide(L)'
;EQVTQRGVNNLSNLINLGFDTLVISSEPQSWKKILRAGFLNFTNWAKASEQAIVASTPSIAIKYNIPLILHGENPGLQLGDMKTMGRNGYDGNNLRYMNTVAGGNLEWLLDEGISEENLISFRYPSIQEFEDSNIQIVYLGWFWKDWSIINNGMYSATNGLQVRTDIVNNTGDLTNVFSLDEDWVSLNQMIKYYKFGFGRASD
;
A
#
# COMPACT_ATOMS: atom_id res chain seq x y z
N GLU A 1 -3.29 -2.46 -10.90
CA GLU A 1 -4.34 -1.47 -10.60
C GLU A 1 -4.62 -0.59 -11.81
N GLN A 2 -5.85 -0.10 -11.90
CA GLN A 2 -6.22 0.86 -12.94
C GLN A 2 -5.83 2.25 -12.48
N VAL A 3 -4.84 2.83 -13.10
CA VAL A 3 -4.39 4.19 -12.78
C VAL A 3 -5.32 5.20 -13.45
N THR A 4 -5.95 6.06 -12.65
CA THR A 4 -6.78 7.15 -13.15
C THR A 4 -5.92 8.26 -13.75
N GLN A 5 -6.52 9.13 -14.59
CA GLN A 5 -5.82 10.33 -15.09
C GLN A 5 -5.36 11.22 -13.93
N ARG A 6 -6.13 11.29 -12.85
CA ARG A 6 -5.77 12.04 -11.63
C ARG A 6 -4.54 11.44 -10.95
N GLY A 7 -4.47 10.11 -10.86
CA GLY A 7 -3.29 9.41 -10.33
C GLY A 7 -2.03 9.68 -11.16
N VAL A 8 -2.14 9.66 -12.49
CA VAL A 8 -1.03 10.02 -13.39
C VAL A 8 -0.57 11.46 -13.17
N ASN A 9 -1.50 12.39 -13.04
CA ASN A 9 -1.19 13.79 -12.80
C ASN A 9 -0.52 14.00 -11.43
N ASN A 10 -0.98 13.30 -10.40
CA ASN A 10 -0.39 13.36 -9.06
C ASN A 10 1.03 12.77 -9.03
N LEU A 11 1.27 11.67 -9.74
CA LEU A 11 2.62 11.14 -9.91
C LEU A 11 3.54 12.16 -10.61
N SER A 12 3.06 12.77 -11.69
CA SER A 12 3.81 13.82 -12.41
C SER A 12 4.10 15.02 -11.50
N ASN A 13 3.14 15.43 -10.67
CA ASN A 13 3.34 16.49 -9.70
C ASN A 13 4.43 16.15 -8.67
N LEU A 14 4.43 14.93 -8.16
CA LEU A 14 5.46 14.46 -7.22
C LEU A 14 6.86 14.53 -7.84
N ILE A 15 7.00 14.13 -9.09
CA ILE A 15 8.26 14.25 -9.85
C ILE A 15 8.66 15.72 -10.02
N ASN A 16 7.72 16.59 -10.35
CA ASN A 16 7.96 18.01 -10.53
C ASN A 16 8.35 18.73 -9.21
N LEU A 17 7.95 18.19 -8.06
CA LEU A 17 8.41 18.64 -6.75
C LEU A 17 9.86 18.26 -6.43
N GLY A 18 10.53 17.52 -7.31
CA GLY A 18 11.94 17.16 -7.20
C GLY A 18 12.20 15.82 -6.49
N PHE A 19 11.19 14.97 -6.35
CA PHE A 19 11.39 13.64 -5.80
C PHE A 19 11.89 12.68 -6.88
N ASP A 20 12.98 11.98 -6.60
CA ASP A 20 13.42 10.85 -7.40
C ASP A 20 12.36 9.74 -7.30
N THR A 21 11.85 9.30 -8.44
CA THR A 21 10.71 8.40 -8.48
C THR A 21 11.05 7.12 -9.22
N LEU A 22 10.81 5.99 -8.58
CA LEU A 22 10.89 4.67 -9.16
C LEU A 22 9.48 4.09 -9.29
N VAL A 23 9.09 3.71 -10.50
CA VAL A 23 7.81 3.05 -10.77
C VAL A 23 8.05 1.55 -10.92
N ILE A 24 7.40 0.76 -10.07
CA ILE A 24 7.46 -0.70 -10.11
C ILE A 24 6.11 -1.20 -10.63
N SER A 25 6.15 -1.94 -11.72
CA SER A 25 4.95 -2.48 -12.36
C SER A 25 5.08 -3.99 -12.51
N SER A 26 3.99 -4.70 -12.28
CA SER A 26 3.90 -6.13 -12.60
C SER A 26 3.51 -6.32 -14.07
N GLU A 27 3.89 -7.46 -14.66
CA GLU A 27 3.44 -7.86 -15.98
C GLU A 27 1.89 -7.94 -16.00
N PRO A 28 1.19 -7.30 -16.97
CA PRO A 28 -0.26 -7.14 -16.93
C PRO A 28 -1.07 -8.45 -16.89
N GLN A 29 -0.62 -9.50 -17.56
CA GLN A 29 -1.31 -10.78 -17.55
C GLN A 29 -1.14 -11.51 -16.22
N SER A 30 0.05 -11.48 -15.65
CA SER A 30 0.33 -12.00 -14.31
C SER A 30 -0.46 -11.21 -13.27
N TRP A 31 -0.48 -9.89 -13.36
CA TRP A 31 -1.28 -9.03 -12.48
C TRP A 31 -2.75 -9.43 -12.45
N LYS A 32 -3.36 -9.63 -13.62
CA LYS A 32 -4.76 -10.07 -13.74
C LYS A 32 -5.01 -11.42 -13.05
N LYS A 33 -4.08 -12.37 -13.23
CA LYS A 33 -4.17 -13.70 -12.57
C LYS A 33 -4.05 -13.56 -11.05
N ILE A 34 -3.10 -12.76 -10.59
CA ILE A 34 -2.83 -12.53 -9.16
C ILE A 34 -4.03 -11.90 -8.46
N LEU A 35 -4.64 -10.88 -9.05
CA LEU A 35 -5.87 -10.26 -8.51
C LEU A 35 -7.00 -11.27 -8.40
N ARG A 36 -7.18 -12.09 -9.45
CA ARG A 36 -8.21 -13.14 -9.46
C ARG A 36 -7.94 -14.19 -8.37
N ALA A 37 -6.71 -14.65 -8.22
CA ALA A 37 -6.30 -15.60 -7.18
C ALA A 37 -6.56 -15.03 -5.78
N GLY A 38 -6.19 -13.78 -5.54
CA GLY A 38 -6.47 -13.08 -4.28
C GLY A 38 -7.95 -13.04 -3.95
N PHE A 39 -8.80 -12.78 -4.95
CA PHE A 39 -10.24 -12.78 -4.77
C PHE A 39 -10.80 -14.18 -4.48
N LEU A 40 -10.43 -15.18 -5.28
CA LEU A 40 -10.97 -16.53 -5.16
C LEU A 40 -10.53 -17.22 -3.87
N ASN A 41 -9.27 -17.06 -3.47
CA ASN A 41 -8.70 -17.78 -2.33
C ASN A 41 -8.96 -17.05 -1.00
N PHE A 42 -9.07 -15.72 -1.01
CA PHE A 42 -9.15 -14.91 0.22
C PHE A 42 -10.37 -13.98 0.27
N THR A 43 -11.17 -13.92 -0.80
CA THR A 43 -12.22 -12.91 -0.96
C THR A 43 -11.65 -11.50 -0.75
N ASN A 44 -10.43 -11.28 -1.25
CA ASN A 44 -9.70 -10.02 -1.14
C ASN A 44 -8.83 -9.82 -2.38
N TRP A 45 -9.36 -9.13 -3.37
CA TRP A 45 -8.60 -8.82 -4.59
C TRP A 45 -7.43 -7.85 -4.32
N ALA A 46 -7.55 -7.00 -3.29
CA ALA A 46 -6.50 -6.05 -2.91
C ALA A 46 -5.30 -6.71 -2.20
N LYS A 47 -5.40 -7.99 -1.81
CA LYS A 47 -4.30 -8.69 -1.15
C LYS A 47 -2.99 -8.62 -1.93
N ALA A 48 -3.08 -8.78 -3.23
CA ALA A 48 -1.91 -8.75 -4.11
C ALA A 48 -1.28 -7.35 -4.18
N SER A 49 -2.10 -6.31 -4.37
CA SER A 49 -1.60 -4.94 -4.43
C SER A 49 -0.96 -4.51 -3.10
N GLU A 50 -1.59 -4.81 -1.99
CA GLU A 50 -1.03 -4.53 -0.67
C GLU A 50 0.30 -5.27 -0.45
N GLN A 51 0.40 -6.54 -0.86
CA GLN A 51 1.64 -7.29 -0.76
C GLN A 51 2.75 -6.67 -1.63
N ALA A 52 2.44 -6.28 -2.86
CA ALA A 52 3.41 -5.63 -3.74
C ALA A 52 3.88 -4.27 -3.19
N ILE A 53 2.98 -3.44 -2.69
CA ILE A 53 3.29 -2.13 -2.10
C ILE A 53 4.24 -2.30 -0.90
N VAL A 54 3.92 -3.22 -0.01
CA VAL A 54 4.69 -3.43 1.23
C VAL A 54 6.03 -4.11 0.96
N ALA A 55 6.10 -5.06 0.01
CA ALA A 55 7.30 -5.83 -0.28
C ALA A 55 8.31 -5.06 -1.16
N SER A 56 7.83 -4.26 -2.11
CA SER A 56 8.71 -3.60 -3.07
C SER A 56 9.59 -2.53 -2.44
N THR A 57 9.08 -1.79 -1.47
CA THR A 57 9.82 -0.69 -0.83
C THR A 57 11.11 -1.15 -0.14
N PRO A 58 11.11 -2.12 0.80
CA PRO A 58 12.34 -2.59 1.39
C PRO A 58 13.26 -3.32 0.40
N SER A 59 12.70 -4.02 -0.58
CA SER A 59 13.50 -4.65 -1.63
C SER A 59 14.32 -3.64 -2.45
N ILE A 60 13.71 -2.52 -2.79
CA ILE A 60 14.39 -1.41 -3.49
C ILE A 60 15.38 -0.71 -2.56
N ALA A 61 15.01 -0.46 -1.31
CA ALA A 61 15.90 0.18 -0.35
C ALA A 61 17.20 -0.63 -0.17
N ILE A 62 17.11 -1.95 -0.04
CA ILE A 62 18.28 -2.84 0.02
C ILE A 62 19.11 -2.72 -1.27
N LYS A 63 18.47 -2.83 -2.43
CA LYS A 63 19.16 -2.81 -3.73
C LYS A 63 19.93 -1.50 -3.98
N TYR A 64 19.42 -0.39 -3.50
CA TYR A 64 20.03 0.93 -3.68
C TYR A 64 20.79 1.42 -2.44
N ASN A 65 20.97 0.58 -1.41
CA ASN A 65 21.62 0.95 -0.15
C ASN A 65 21.00 2.19 0.52
N ILE A 66 19.69 2.27 0.53
CA ILE A 66 18.94 3.34 1.20
C ILE A 66 18.63 2.88 2.63
N PRO A 67 19.24 3.47 3.65
CA PRO A 67 19.17 2.94 5.01
C PRO A 67 17.85 3.25 5.73
N LEU A 68 17.09 4.25 5.26
CA LEU A 68 15.89 4.75 5.94
C LEU A 68 14.68 4.75 5.00
N ILE A 69 13.62 4.10 5.45
CA ILE A 69 12.31 4.12 4.81
C ILE A 69 11.35 4.90 5.70
N LEU A 70 10.77 5.98 5.17
CA LEU A 70 9.70 6.70 5.84
C LEU A 70 8.35 6.19 5.33
N HIS A 71 7.55 5.64 6.23
CA HIS A 71 6.23 5.12 5.93
C HIS A 71 5.16 6.05 6.48
N GLY A 72 4.26 6.51 5.61
CA GLY A 72 3.19 7.44 6.00
C GLY A 72 2.10 6.75 6.82
N GLU A 73 1.74 5.55 6.44
CA GLU A 73 0.74 4.75 7.15
C GLU A 73 1.36 4.00 8.32
N ASN A 74 0.57 3.86 9.40
CA ASN A 74 0.93 3.02 10.55
C ASN A 74 -0.20 2.01 10.79
N PRO A 75 -0.12 0.79 10.25
CA PRO A 75 -1.16 -0.22 10.38
C PRO A 75 -1.48 -0.59 11.84
N GLY A 76 -0.53 -0.50 12.75
CA GLY A 76 -0.76 -0.72 14.16
C GLY A 76 -1.73 0.30 14.77
N LEU A 77 -1.56 1.58 14.44
CA LEU A 77 -2.43 2.65 14.94
C LEU A 77 -3.74 2.79 14.14
N GLN A 78 -3.69 2.62 12.83
CA GLN A 78 -4.84 2.84 11.95
C GLN A 78 -5.79 1.65 11.89
N LEU A 79 -5.26 0.43 11.94
CA LEU A 79 -6.01 -0.81 11.77
C LEU A 79 -6.00 -1.70 13.02
N GLY A 80 -5.26 -1.33 14.07
CA GLY A 80 -5.07 -2.15 15.26
C GLY A 80 -4.19 -3.38 15.03
N ASP A 81 -3.48 -3.47 13.91
CA ASP A 81 -2.58 -4.59 13.61
C ASP A 81 -1.24 -4.42 14.34
N MET A 82 -1.23 -4.72 15.62
CA MET A 82 -0.07 -4.55 16.49
C MET A 82 1.14 -5.40 16.09
N LYS A 83 0.97 -6.42 15.26
CA LYS A 83 2.08 -7.26 14.75
C LYS A 83 3.02 -6.49 13.85
N THR A 84 2.54 -5.41 13.24
CA THR A 84 3.32 -4.56 12.33
C THR A 84 4.26 -3.61 13.05
N MET A 85 4.07 -3.46 14.36
CA MET A 85 4.91 -2.59 15.19
C MET A 85 6.10 -3.40 15.72
N GLY A 86 7.29 -2.82 15.59
CA GLY A 86 8.52 -3.40 16.12
C GLY A 86 8.72 -3.08 17.61
N ARG A 87 9.86 -2.50 17.94
CA ARG A 87 10.24 -2.23 19.35
C ARG A 87 9.36 -1.19 20.04
N ASN A 88 8.75 -0.31 19.26
CA ASN A 88 7.90 0.77 19.75
C ASN A 88 6.98 1.28 18.63
N GLY A 89 6.16 2.30 18.92
CA GLY A 89 5.14 2.79 18.01
C GLY A 89 5.62 3.47 16.72
N TYR A 90 6.88 3.81 16.59
CA TYR A 90 7.44 4.34 15.36
C TYR A 90 8.18 3.28 14.53
N ASP A 91 8.50 2.14 15.10
CA ASP A 91 9.30 1.11 14.46
C ASP A 91 8.43 0.24 13.53
N GLY A 92 8.65 0.37 12.23
CA GLY A 92 7.94 -0.36 11.18
C GLY A 92 8.66 -1.63 10.70
N ASN A 93 9.73 -2.07 11.34
CA ASN A 93 10.51 -3.22 10.86
C ASN A 93 9.72 -4.55 10.85
N ASN A 94 8.62 -4.61 11.59
CA ASN A 94 7.71 -5.74 11.59
C ASN A 94 6.58 -5.66 10.55
N LEU A 95 6.61 -4.68 9.64
CA LEU A 95 5.58 -4.49 8.61
C LEU A 95 5.34 -5.76 7.77
N ARG A 96 6.35 -6.61 7.60
CA ARG A 96 6.22 -7.90 6.92
C ARG A 96 5.15 -8.83 7.52
N TYR A 97 4.82 -8.67 8.80
CA TYR A 97 3.82 -9.50 9.51
C TYR A 97 2.39 -8.96 9.36
N MET A 98 2.18 -7.90 8.59
CA MET A 98 0.84 -7.46 8.24
C MET A 98 0.01 -8.61 7.64
N ASN A 99 -1.28 -8.69 7.96
CA ASN A 99 -2.13 -9.83 7.57
C ASN A 99 -2.14 -10.11 6.07
N THR A 100 -2.05 -9.08 5.24
CA THR A 100 -2.03 -9.22 3.78
C THR A 100 -0.69 -9.71 3.24
N VAL A 101 0.41 -9.38 3.93
CA VAL A 101 1.78 -9.79 3.58
C VAL A 101 2.10 -11.19 4.09
N ALA A 102 1.56 -11.56 5.26
CA ALA A 102 1.72 -12.88 5.90
C ALA A 102 3.17 -13.35 5.97
N GLY A 103 4.09 -12.48 6.40
CA GLY A 103 5.51 -12.80 6.49
C GLY A 103 6.26 -12.81 5.15
N GLY A 104 5.60 -12.46 4.05
CA GLY A 104 6.16 -12.51 2.70
C GLY A 104 5.86 -13.81 1.96
N ASN A 105 4.86 -14.59 2.42
CA ASN A 105 4.49 -15.86 1.78
C ASN A 105 3.98 -15.63 0.35
N LEU A 106 4.60 -16.31 -0.62
CA LEU A 106 4.27 -16.32 -2.04
C LEU A 106 3.70 -17.64 -2.54
N GLU A 107 3.61 -18.69 -1.70
CA GLU A 107 3.16 -20.02 -2.11
C GLU A 107 1.80 -19.96 -2.82
N TRP A 108 0.87 -19.18 -2.30
CA TRP A 108 -0.46 -19.01 -2.90
C TRP A 108 -0.44 -18.41 -4.32
N LEU A 109 0.66 -17.76 -4.73
CA LEU A 109 0.85 -17.23 -6.08
C LEU A 109 1.56 -18.25 -6.98
N LEU A 110 2.50 -18.98 -6.43
CA LEU A 110 3.19 -20.07 -7.13
C LEU A 110 2.22 -21.20 -7.48
N ASP A 111 1.30 -21.54 -6.58
CA ASP A 111 0.24 -22.55 -6.77
C ASP A 111 -0.70 -22.19 -7.93
N GLU A 112 -0.86 -20.90 -8.24
CA GLU A 112 -1.62 -20.42 -9.40
C GLU A 112 -0.79 -20.42 -10.71
N GLY A 113 0.41 -20.97 -10.68
CA GLY A 113 1.29 -21.10 -11.84
C GLY A 113 1.91 -19.79 -12.30
N ILE A 114 2.10 -18.84 -11.40
CA ILE A 114 2.80 -17.58 -11.69
C ILE A 114 4.29 -17.84 -11.51
N SER A 115 5.10 -17.48 -12.50
CA SER A 115 6.54 -17.69 -12.43
C SER A 115 7.21 -16.79 -11.39
N GLU A 116 8.28 -17.25 -10.77
CA GLU A 116 9.05 -16.48 -9.78
C GLU A 116 9.52 -15.14 -10.33
N GLU A 117 9.86 -15.07 -11.62
CA GLU A 117 10.27 -13.83 -12.29
C GLU A 117 9.20 -12.75 -12.23
N ASN A 118 7.92 -13.13 -12.31
CA ASN A 118 6.78 -12.23 -12.23
C ASN A 118 6.39 -11.89 -10.78
N LEU A 119 7.04 -12.50 -9.80
CA LEU A 119 6.80 -12.27 -8.37
C LEU A 119 7.84 -11.36 -7.70
N ILE A 120 8.79 -10.80 -8.45
CA ILE A 120 9.88 -9.97 -7.89
C ILE A 120 9.33 -8.80 -7.05
N SER A 121 8.27 -8.13 -7.52
CA SER A 121 7.65 -7.01 -6.80
C SER A 121 6.83 -7.43 -5.56
N PHE A 122 6.52 -8.72 -5.43
CA PHE A 122 5.74 -9.28 -4.32
C PHE A 122 6.62 -9.91 -3.24
N ARG A 123 7.90 -10.13 -3.56
CA ARG A 123 8.85 -10.77 -2.66
C ARG A 123 9.33 -9.79 -1.60
N TYR A 124 8.89 -9.99 -0.38
CA TYR A 124 9.48 -9.30 0.76
C TYR A 124 10.91 -9.85 1.00
N PRO A 125 11.90 -9.01 1.30
CA PRO A 125 13.25 -9.49 1.62
C PRO A 125 13.22 -10.53 2.74
N SER A 126 14.09 -11.54 2.68
CA SER A 126 14.23 -12.49 3.77
C SER A 126 14.61 -11.77 5.08
N ILE A 127 14.44 -12.45 6.21
CA ILE A 127 14.84 -11.88 7.51
C ILE A 127 16.32 -11.55 7.49
N GLN A 128 17.15 -12.44 6.95
CA GLN A 128 18.58 -12.26 6.87
C GLN A 128 18.97 -11.08 5.97
N GLU A 129 18.41 -10.97 4.77
CA GLU A 129 18.64 -9.83 3.87
C GLU A 129 18.27 -8.51 4.53
N PHE A 130 17.17 -8.49 5.29
CA PHE A 130 16.70 -7.30 5.99
C PHE A 130 17.64 -6.90 7.13
N GLU A 131 18.09 -7.87 7.93
CA GLU A 131 19.04 -7.65 9.05
C GLU A 131 20.41 -7.22 8.55
N ASP A 132 20.94 -7.88 7.53
CA ASP A 132 22.27 -7.58 6.96
C ASP A 132 22.31 -6.20 6.29
N SER A 133 21.19 -5.74 5.75
CA SER A 133 21.10 -4.43 5.09
C SER A 133 21.07 -3.25 6.05
N ASN A 134 20.79 -3.50 7.35
CA ASN A 134 20.67 -2.48 8.39
C ASN A 134 19.67 -1.35 8.03
N ILE A 135 18.64 -1.65 7.24
CA ILE A 135 17.59 -0.69 6.91
C ILE A 135 16.61 -0.53 8.09
N GLN A 136 16.05 0.66 8.17
CA GLN A 136 15.05 0.99 9.19
C GLN A 136 13.78 1.50 8.51
N ILE A 137 12.63 0.91 8.84
CA ILE A 137 11.31 1.44 8.49
C ILE A 137 10.79 2.25 9.67
N VAL A 138 10.41 3.49 9.40
CA VAL A 138 9.91 4.43 10.42
C VAL A 138 8.54 4.93 10.04
N TYR A 139 7.60 4.78 10.96
CA TYR A 139 6.26 5.35 10.83
C TYR A 139 6.30 6.85 11.14
N LEU A 140 6.27 7.66 10.11
CA LEU A 140 6.43 9.11 10.20
C LEU A 140 5.36 9.78 11.08
N GLY A 141 4.12 9.31 11.01
CA GLY A 141 3.00 9.83 11.78
C GLY A 141 3.19 9.76 13.30
N TRP A 142 4.08 8.92 13.81
CA TRP A 142 4.41 8.87 15.23
C TRP A 142 5.02 10.18 15.75
N PHE A 143 5.81 10.85 14.93
CA PHE A 143 6.52 12.07 15.28
C PHE A 143 5.70 13.35 15.01
N TRP A 144 4.58 13.21 14.31
CA TRP A 144 3.79 14.36 13.88
C TRP A 144 2.47 14.44 14.67
N LYS A 145 2.40 15.36 15.63
CA LYS A 145 1.24 15.48 16.52
C LYS A 145 -0.06 15.83 15.82
N ASP A 146 0.02 16.60 14.73
CA ASP A 146 -1.14 17.05 13.95
C ASP A 146 -1.44 16.13 12.76
N TRP A 147 -0.95 14.88 12.81
CA TRP A 147 -1.19 13.90 11.78
C TRP A 147 -2.68 13.63 11.68
N SER A 148 -3.30 14.07 10.58
CA SER A 148 -4.68 13.74 10.23
C SER A 148 -4.84 13.67 8.72
N ILE A 149 -5.80 12.86 8.29
CA ILE A 149 -6.09 12.70 6.87
C ILE A 149 -6.54 14.00 6.23
N ILE A 150 -7.32 14.81 6.95
CA ILE A 150 -7.82 16.10 6.48
C ILE A 150 -6.66 17.10 6.35
N ASN A 151 -5.87 17.27 7.41
CA ASN A 151 -4.75 18.22 7.41
C ASN A 151 -3.70 17.85 6.37
N ASN A 152 -3.35 16.56 6.27
CA ASN A 152 -2.40 16.07 5.29
C ASN A 152 -2.93 16.23 3.86
N GLY A 153 -4.22 15.94 3.63
CA GLY A 153 -4.86 16.14 2.33
C GLY A 153 -4.92 17.60 1.91
N MET A 154 -5.26 18.49 2.82
CA MET A 154 -5.28 19.96 2.57
C MET A 154 -3.86 20.48 2.26
N TYR A 155 -2.86 20.09 3.05
CA TYR A 155 -1.48 20.47 2.79
C TYR A 155 -1.01 19.96 1.42
N SER A 156 -1.29 18.72 1.10
CA SER A 156 -0.92 18.13 -0.19
C SER A 156 -1.64 18.81 -1.35
N ALA A 157 -2.91 19.18 -1.20
CA ALA A 157 -3.67 19.89 -2.21
C ALA A 157 -3.09 21.29 -2.50
N THR A 158 -2.62 22.01 -1.46
CA THR A 158 -1.93 23.29 -1.65
C THR A 158 -0.56 23.16 -2.33
N ASN A 159 -0.01 21.95 -2.36
CA ASN A 159 1.24 21.61 -3.04
C ASN A 159 1.02 20.82 -4.35
N GLY A 160 -0.17 20.91 -4.92
CA GLY A 160 -0.47 20.40 -6.26
C GLY A 160 -1.12 19.04 -6.33
N LEU A 161 -1.44 18.38 -5.19
CA LEU A 161 -2.24 17.17 -5.23
C LEU A 161 -3.62 17.45 -5.82
N GLN A 162 -3.95 16.78 -6.90
CA GLN A 162 -5.29 16.83 -7.48
C GLN A 162 -6.23 15.95 -6.66
N VAL A 163 -7.16 16.57 -5.99
CA VAL A 163 -8.20 15.89 -5.21
C VAL A 163 -9.45 15.65 -6.06
N ARG A 164 -10.37 14.84 -5.57
CA ARG A 164 -11.68 14.65 -6.23
C ARG A 164 -12.52 15.91 -6.06
N THR A 165 -13.13 16.34 -7.16
CA THR A 165 -14.07 17.49 -7.21
C THR A 165 -15.47 17.05 -7.61
N ASP A 166 -15.62 15.84 -8.08
CA ASP A 166 -16.87 15.18 -8.47
C ASP A 166 -17.59 14.63 -7.22
N ILE A 167 -18.90 14.53 -7.30
CA ILE A 167 -19.67 13.81 -6.28
C ILE A 167 -19.26 12.34 -6.39
N VAL A 168 -18.59 11.86 -5.37
CA VAL A 168 -18.09 10.49 -5.36
C VAL A 168 -19.18 9.57 -4.85
N ASN A 169 -19.65 8.68 -5.71
CA ASN A 169 -20.36 7.47 -5.30
C ASN A 169 -19.37 6.44 -4.72
N ASN A 170 -18.45 6.90 -3.88
CA ASN A 170 -17.41 6.08 -3.30
C ASN A 170 -17.70 5.94 -1.82
N THR A 171 -18.22 4.79 -1.43
CA THR A 171 -18.47 4.49 -0.03
C THR A 171 -17.17 4.69 0.77
N GLY A 172 -17.24 5.51 1.80
CA GLY A 172 -16.17 5.69 2.76
C GLY A 172 -15.19 6.83 2.51
N ASP A 173 -15.33 7.63 1.45
CA ASP A 173 -14.54 8.84 1.31
C ASP A 173 -15.37 10.10 1.58
N LEU A 174 -15.21 10.64 2.76
CA LEU A 174 -15.82 11.92 3.16
C LEU A 174 -14.90 13.12 2.89
N THR A 175 -13.67 12.88 2.42
CA THR A 175 -12.62 13.91 2.35
C THR A 175 -12.21 14.26 0.93
N ASN A 176 -12.60 13.47 -0.05
CA ASN A 176 -12.20 13.60 -1.46
C ASN A 176 -10.68 13.48 -1.71
N VAL A 177 -9.93 12.95 -0.75
CA VAL A 177 -8.48 12.76 -0.85
C VAL A 177 -8.05 11.28 -0.88
N PHE A 178 -9.01 10.36 -0.81
CA PHE A 178 -8.74 8.92 -0.85
C PHE A 178 -8.76 8.35 -2.26
N SER A 179 -7.90 7.36 -2.49
CA SER A 179 -7.93 6.51 -3.69
C SER A 179 -8.05 7.32 -4.98
N LEU A 180 -7.18 8.32 -5.09
CA LEU A 180 -7.18 9.27 -6.20
C LEU A 180 -6.67 8.64 -7.48
N ASP A 181 -5.90 7.58 -7.37
CA ASP A 181 -5.17 6.88 -8.42
C ASP A 181 -5.91 5.65 -8.97
N GLU A 182 -7.00 5.23 -8.31
CA GLU A 182 -7.73 4.03 -8.72
C GLU A 182 -9.24 4.14 -8.43
N ASP A 183 -10.07 3.35 -9.13
CA ASP A 183 -11.54 3.38 -9.00
C ASP A 183 -12.11 2.13 -8.31
N TRP A 184 -11.26 1.21 -7.83
CA TRP A 184 -11.68 -0.08 -7.30
C TRP A 184 -12.05 -0.08 -5.82
N VAL A 185 -11.85 1.03 -5.12
CA VAL A 185 -12.14 1.10 -3.67
C VAL A 185 -13.59 0.81 -3.36
N SER A 186 -14.52 1.35 -4.15
CA SER A 186 -15.95 1.10 -3.96
C SER A 186 -16.30 -0.39 -4.02
N LEU A 187 -15.72 -1.10 -5.00
CA LEU A 187 -15.89 -2.55 -5.12
C LEU A 187 -15.32 -3.28 -3.90
N ASN A 188 -14.13 -2.89 -3.45
CA ASN A 188 -13.51 -3.49 -2.27
C ASN A 188 -14.34 -3.26 -0.99
N GLN A 189 -14.89 -2.07 -0.81
CA GLN A 189 -15.78 -1.78 0.32
C GLN A 189 -17.06 -2.60 0.27
N MET A 190 -17.67 -2.74 -0.90
CA MET A 190 -18.84 -3.61 -1.08
C MET A 190 -18.53 -5.08 -0.73
N ILE A 191 -17.39 -5.59 -1.18
CA ILE A 191 -16.94 -6.95 -0.83
C ILE A 191 -16.75 -7.10 0.68
N LYS A 192 -16.13 -6.11 1.33
CA LYS A 192 -15.96 -6.09 2.79
C LYS A 192 -17.29 -6.08 3.52
N TYR A 193 -18.25 -5.30 3.03
CA TYR A 193 -19.61 -5.27 3.61
C TYR A 193 -20.28 -6.65 3.55
N TYR A 194 -20.26 -7.30 2.39
CA TYR A 194 -20.81 -8.66 2.26
C TYR A 194 -20.06 -9.69 3.11
N LYS A 195 -18.76 -9.55 3.28
CA LYS A 195 -17.94 -10.49 4.03
C LYS A 195 -18.07 -10.33 5.54
N PHE A 196 -18.17 -9.12 6.05
CA PHE A 196 -18.07 -8.79 7.47
C PHE A 196 -19.32 -8.16 8.05
N GLY A 197 -20.30 -7.74 7.24
CA GLY A 197 -21.51 -7.07 7.66
C GLY A 197 -21.33 -5.62 8.09
N PHE A 198 -20.17 -5.01 7.80
CA PHE A 198 -19.91 -3.59 8.06
C PHE A 198 -19.01 -3.01 6.97
N GLY A 199 -19.18 -1.71 6.71
CA GLY A 199 -18.39 -0.93 5.80
C GLY A 199 -17.50 0.09 6.49
N ARG A 200 -17.23 1.19 5.81
CA ARG A 200 -16.58 2.37 6.40
C ARG A 200 -17.59 3.24 7.14
N ALA A 201 -17.09 4.27 7.83
CA ALA A 201 -17.91 5.17 8.65
C ALA A 201 -19.03 5.91 7.88
N SER A 202 -19.00 5.91 6.55
CA SER A 202 -20.04 6.50 5.68
C SER A 202 -21.14 5.51 5.28
N ASP A 203 -20.99 4.24 5.58
CA ASP A 203 -21.95 3.18 5.26
C ASP A 203 -22.81 2.86 6.47
#